data_6b7c5f6687b838accdf6f20c4a300e84
#
_entry.id   6b7c5f6687b838accdf6f20c4a300e84
#
_cell.length_a   1.000
_cell.length_b   1.000
_cell.length_c   1.000
_cell.angle_alpha   90.00
_cell.angle_beta   90.00
_cell.angle_gamma   90.00
#
_symmetry.space_group_name_H-M   'P 1'
#
loop_
_entity.id
_entity.type
_entity.pdbx_description
1 polymer ?
#
loop_
_entity_poly.entity_id
_entity_poly.type
_entity_poly.pdbx_seq_one_letter_code
_entity_poly.pdbx_strand_id
1 'polypeptide(L)'
;NPRPAQHMMVVAGDACTETGIPGMESAMDYIGVAFHGMAVTHIDALCHVFVKETMYNGFKATEVKSTGATRNSIMAGKEGIAGRGVLLDIPRLKGVDWLDIDERVSPEDLEAAERDQNVTVGEGDILLIATGRDARRKSKGSWAPTEGLAGLDGRAVRWLHDRRIAMLGSDGVSDAIPNTDTEGWPMPIHQCGIVAIGLHLLDNLRLDALANACVERGRWEFFISIAPLQVVRGTGSPVNPIAVL
;
A
#
# COMPACT_ATOMS: atom_id res chain seq x y z
N ASN A 1 -4.34 -6.65 -13.22
CA ASN A 1 -4.11 -7.95 -12.60
C ASN A 1 -4.77 -9.03 -13.47
N PRO A 2 -4.01 -9.98 -14.05
CA PRO A 2 -4.59 -11.06 -14.85
C PRO A 2 -5.38 -12.08 -14.00
N ARG A 3 -5.32 -11.96 -12.69
CA ARG A 3 -6.06 -12.80 -11.73
C ARG A 3 -6.90 -11.90 -10.83
N PRO A 4 -8.09 -11.46 -11.28
CA PRO A 4 -8.98 -10.65 -10.45
C PRO A 4 -9.41 -11.43 -9.20
N ALA A 5 -9.96 -10.70 -8.23
CA ALA A 5 -10.64 -11.35 -7.11
C ALA A 5 -11.76 -12.25 -7.63
N GLN A 6 -11.86 -13.43 -7.05
CA GLN A 6 -12.96 -14.36 -7.30
C GLN A 6 -13.97 -14.21 -6.17
N HIS A 7 -15.21 -13.96 -6.54
CA HIS A 7 -16.33 -13.97 -5.62
C HIS A 7 -17.40 -14.89 -6.16
N MET A 8 -17.89 -15.80 -5.35
CA MET A 8 -18.98 -16.68 -5.71
C MET A 8 -19.86 -16.96 -4.49
N MET A 9 -21.16 -17.10 -4.74
CA MET A 9 -22.08 -17.58 -3.71
C MET A 9 -21.88 -19.08 -3.52
N VAL A 10 -21.66 -19.50 -2.29
CA VAL A 10 -21.65 -20.92 -1.90
C VAL A 10 -23.06 -21.36 -1.61
N VAL A 11 -23.87 -20.48 -0.98
CA VAL A 11 -25.30 -20.64 -0.74
C VAL A 11 -25.98 -19.34 -1.12
N ALA A 12 -27.07 -19.39 -1.88
CA ALA A 12 -27.77 -18.22 -2.39
C ALA A 12 -29.29 -18.32 -2.10
N GLY A 13 -29.94 -17.17 -1.88
CA GLY A 13 -31.35 -17.10 -1.52
C GLY A 13 -32.32 -17.53 -2.65
N ASP A 14 -31.87 -17.44 -3.91
CA ASP A 14 -32.63 -17.93 -5.08
C ASP A 14 -32.55 -19.46 -5.27
N ALA A 15 -31.60 -20.10 -4.59
CA ALA A 15 -31.44 -21.56 -4.57
C ALA A 15 -32.11 -22.25 -3.35
N CYS A 16 -32.60 -21.48 -2.37
CA CYS A 16 -33.37 -21.90 -1.18
C CYS A 16 -32.93 -23.25 -0.60
N THR A 17 -31.66 -23.38 -0.26
CA THR A 17 -31.16 -24.59 0.39
C THR A 17 -31.03 -24.35 1.91
N GLU A 18 -31.67 -25.23 2.69
CA GLU A 18 -31.45 -25.26 4.14
C GLU A 18 -29.95 -25.49 4.44
N THR A 19 -29.39 -24.67 5.32
CA THR A 19 -27.96 -24.70 5.67
C THR A 19 -27.63 -25.71 6.78
N GLY A 20 -28.43 -26.79 6.91
CA GLY A 20 -28.22 -27.84 7.90
C GLY A 20 -28.80 -27.54 9.30
N ILE A 21 -29.42 -26.39 9.50
CA ILE A 21 -30.19 -26.02 10.72
C ILE A 21 -31.64 -25.90 10.28
N PRO A 22 -32.55 -26.80 10.76
CA PRO A 22 -33.95 -26.75 10.36
C PRO A 22 -34.58 -25.38 10.64
N GLY A 23 -35.26 -24.81 9.63
CA GLY A 23 -35.90 -23.50 9.71
C GLY A 23 -34.99 -22.29 9.66
N MET A 24 -33.69 -22.47 9.36
CA MET A 24 -32.73 -21.38 9.16
C MET A 24 -32.29 -21.31 7.68
N GLU A 25 -32.53 -20.17 7.08
CA GLU A 25 -32.07 -19.84 5.72
C GLU A 25 -30.94 -18.79 5.82
N SER A 26 -29.93 -18.90 4.97
CA SER A 26 -28.80 -17.94 4.91
C SER A 26 -28.13 -17.91 3.54
N ALA A 27 -27.31 -16.90 3.29
CA ALA A 27 -26.42 -16.83 2.14
C ALA A 27 -24.97 -16.91 2.61
N MET A 28 -24.10 -17.52 1.81
CA MET A 28 -22.68 -17.71 2.11
C MET A 28 -21.84 -17.45 0.88
N ASP A 29 -20.70 -16.82 1.09
CA ASP A 29 -19.78 -16.40 0.03
C ASP A 29 -18.44 -17.13 0.14
N TYR A 30 -17.78 -17.25 -1.00
CA TYR A 30 -16.37 -17.52 -1.14
C TYR A 30 -15.69 -16.31 -1.79
N ILE A 31 -14.58 -15.86 -1.21
CA ILE A 31 -13.72 -14.82 -1.80
C ILE A 31 -12.28 -15.34 -1.88
N GLY A 32 -11.72 -15.31 -3.07
CA GLY A 32 -10.30 -15.60 -3.32
C GLY A 32 -9.65 -14.42 -4.03
N VAL A 33 -8.47 -13.98 -3.57
CA VAL A 33 -7.77 -12.85 -4.14
C VAL A 33 -6.26 -13.04 -4.16
N ALA A 34 -5.64 -12.83 -5.34
CA ALA A 34 -4.20 -12.64 -5.46
C ALA A 34 -3.92 -11.14 -5.29
N PHE A 35 -3.64 -10.71 -4.06
CA PHE A 35 -3.63 -9.30 -3.68
C PHE A 35 -2.35 -8.56 -4.06
N HIS A 36 -1.19 -9.22 -4.09
CA HIS A 36 0.04 -8.60 -4.57
C HIS A 36 -0.09 -8.18 -6.04
N GLY A 37 0.39 -7.00 -6.37
CA GLY A 37 0.33 -6.42 -7.72
C GLY A 37 -0.36 -5.05 -7.73
N MET A 38 -0.93 -4.67 -8.88
CA MET A 38 -1.28 -3.28 -9.20
C MET A 38 -2.77 -2.94 -9.04
N ALA A 39 -3.59 -3.76 -8.38
CA ALA A 39 -5.03 -3.58 -8.43
C ALA A 39 -5.75 -3.63 -7.07
N VAL A 40 -5.20 -4.32 -6.10
CA VAL A 40 -5.84 -4.56 -4.80
C VAL A 40 -5.07 -3.80 -3.73
N THR A 41 -5.78 -3.07 -2.88
CA THR A 41 -5.16 -2.45 -1.70
C THR A 41 -4.65 -3.55 -0.77
N HIS A 42 -3.37 -3.52 -0.46
CA HIS A 42 -2.75 -4.54 0.38
C HIS A 42 -1.58 -3.97 1.19
N ILE A 43 -1.19 -4.70 2.20
CA ILE A 43 0.02 -4.47 2.99
C ILE A 43 1.04 -5.55 2.67
N ASP A 44 2.28 -5.14 2.45
CA ASP A 44 3.42 -6.02 2.30
C ASP A 44 4.06 -6.35 3.64
N ALA A 45 4.29 -7.64 3.85
CA ALA A 45 5.09 -8.11 4.99
C ALA A 45 6.59 -8.00 4.68
N LEU A 46 7.42 -7.96 5.73
CA LEU A 46 8.87 -7.84 5.60
C LEU A 46 9.56 -9.07 4.98
N CYS A 47 8.80 -10.10 4.63
CA CYS A 47 9.25 -11.27 3.87
C CYS A 47 8.81 -11.24 2.40
N HIS A 48 8.17 -10.14 1.93
CA HIS A 48 7.67 -10.06 0.55
C HIS A 48 8.77 -9.88 -0.48
N VAL A 49 9.80 -9.09 -0.16
CA VAL A 49 10.89 -8.73 -1.08
C VAL A 49 12.24 -9.26 -0.58
N PHE A 50 13.11 -9.60 -1.52
CA PHE A 50 14.47 -10.07 -1.25
C PHE A 50 15.49 -9.20 -2.00
N VAL A 51 16.64 -8.96 -1.37
CA VAL A 51 17.81 -8.35 -1.99
C VAL A 51 19.01 -9.26 -1.73
N LYS A 52 19.68 -9.72 -2.79
CA LYS A 52 20.81 -10.66 -2.69
C LYS A 52 20.47 -11.86 -1.80
N GLU A 53 19.33 -12.50 -2.08
CA GLU A 53 18.81 -13.68 -1.36
C GLU A 53 18.52 -13.44 0.14
N THR A 54 18.40 -12.19 0.56
CA THR A 54 18.20 -11.79 1.96
C THR A 54 16.96 -10.91 2.10
N MET A 55 16.19 -11.12 3.15
CA MET A 55 15.11 -10.24 3.60
C MET A 55 15.49 -9.50 4.88
N TYR A 56 14.59 -8.64 5.37
CA TYR A 56 14.80 -7.84 6.57
C TYR A 56 15.35 -8.67 7.75
N ASN A 57 16.23 -8.07 8.53
CA ASN A 57 16.99 -8.72 9.63
C ASN A 57 17.94 -9.83 9.20
N GLY A 58 18.35 -9.88 7.94
CA GLY A 58 19.35 -10.82 7.44
C GLY A 58 18.86 -12.25 7.29
N PHE A 59 17.55 -12.50 7.40
CA PHE A 59 17.01 -13.83 7.13
C PHE A 59 17.10 -14.17 5.64
N LYS A 60 17.35 -15.43 5.32
CA LYS A 60 17.48 -15.89 3.94
C LYS A 60 16.13 -15.92 3.21
N ALA A 61 16.13 -15.64 1.93
CA ALA A 61 14.95 -15.79 1.06
C ALA A 61 14.34 -17.19 1.11
N THR A 62 15.15 -18.22 1.34
CA THR A 62 14.72 -19.63 1.49
C THR A 62 13.83 -19.89 2.72
N GLU A 63 13.68 -18.92 3.62
CA GLU A 63 12.70 -18.98 4.71
C GLU A 63 11.25 -18.75 4.19
N VAL A 64 11.08 -18.26 2.97
CA VAL A 64 9.79 -18.24 2.29
C VAL A 64 9.71 -19.45 1.36
N LYS A 65 8.91 -20.42 1.75
CA LYS A 65 8.75 -21.73 1.09
C LYS A 65 7.37 -21.81 0.41
N SER A 66 7.14 -22.89 -0.34
CA SER A 66 5.81 -23.20 -0.90
C SER A 66 4.72 -23.32 0.16
N THR A 67 5.09 -23.57 1.42
CA THR A 67 4.19 -23.64 2.59
C THR A 67 4.07 -22.31 3.34
N GLY A 68 4.64 -21.23 2.79
CA GLY A 68 4.64 -19.88 3.36
C GLY A 68 5.92 -19.49 4.09
N ALA A 69 5.95 -18.27 4.59
CA ALA A 69 7.10 -17.68 5.27
C ALA A 69 7.24 -18.18 6.71
N THR A 70 8.46 -18.53 7.11
CA THR A 70 8.80 -18.92 8.48
C THR A 70 9.32 -17.74 9.31
N ARG A 71 9.68 -16.63 8.65
CA ARG A 71 10.17 -15.39 9.24
C ARG A 71 9.48 -14.20 8.58
N ASN A 72 9.36 -13.09 9.31
CA ASN A 72 8.90 -11.80 8.81
C ASN A 72 7.51 -11.82 8.13
N SER A 73 6.65 -12.81 8.45
CA SER A 73 5.32 -12.92 7.85
C SER A 73 4.40 -11.79 8.33
N ILE A 74 3.27 -11.61 7.63
CA ILE A 74 2.24 -10.61 8.00
C ILE A 74 1.69 -10.79 9.42
N MET A 75 1.91 -11.94 10.03
CA MET A 75 1.53 -12.20 11.42
C MET A 75 2.24 -11.28 12.43
N ALA A 76 3.30 -10.56 12.03
CA ALA A 76 3.88 -9.48 12.83
C ALA A 76 2.88 -8.34 13.10
N GLY A 77 1.97 -8.09 12.17
CA GLY A 77 0.91 -7.08 12.28
C GLY A 77 -0.46 -7.62 12.74
N LYS A 78 -0.53 -8.84 13.24
CA LYS A 78 -1.81 -9.54 13.54
C LYS A 78 -2.71 -8.85 14.59
N GLU A 79 -2.13 -8.03 15.46
CA GLU A 79 -2.86 -7.26 16.47
C GLU A 79 -3.43 -5.94 15.91
N GLY A 80 -3.19 -5.69 14.62
CA GLY A 80 -3.52 -4.42 13.97
C GLY A 80 -2.40 -3.39 14.09
N ILE A 81 -2.44 -2.40 13.21
CA ILE A 81 -1.51 -1.29 13.17
C ILE A 81 -2.35 -0.02 13.22
N ALA A 82 -2.08 0.86 14.17
CA ALA A 82 -2.81 2.10 14.31
C ALA A 82 -1.89 3.22 14.80
N GLY A 83 -2.16 4.44 14.35
CA GLY A 83 -1.33 5.58 14.73
C GLY A 83 -1.76 6.86 14.05
N ARG A 84 -0.90 7.87 14.09
CA ARG A 84 -1.07 9.10 13.35
C ARG A 84 -0.76 8.83 11.88
N GLY A 85 -1.76 9.07 11.01
CA GLY A 85 -1.60 9.12 9.57
C GLY A 85 -1.27 10.54 9.12
N VAL A 86 -0.40 10.68 8.13
CA VAL A 86 -0.13 11.95 7.45
C VAL A 86 -0.29 11.71 5.95
N LEU A 87 -1.09 12.52 5.28
CA LEU A 87 -1.24 12.49 3.83
C LEU A 87 -0.46 13.66 3.20
N LEU A 88 0.44 13.34 2.29
CA LEU A 88 1.06 14.34 1.40
C LEU A 88 0.42 14.22 0.01
N ASP A 89 -0.26 15.28 -0.42
CA ASP A 89 -0.97 15.38 -1.70
C ASP A 89 -0.08 16.07 -2.74
N ILE A 90 0.66 15.29 -3.50
CA ILE A 90 1.65 15.81 -4.46
C ILE A 90 0.99 16.44 -5.69
N PRO A 91 -0.08 15.88 -6.29
CA PRO A 91 -0.81 16.58 -7.35
C PRO A 91 -1.25 17.98 -6.94
N ARG A 92 -1.82 18.13 -5.76
CA ARG A 92 -2.25 19.41 -5.22
C ARG A 92 -1.09 20.41 -5.11
N LEU A 93 0.05 19.98 -4.54
CA LEU A 93 1.27 20.79 -4.46
C LEU A 93 1.69 21.32 -5.85
N LYS A 94 1.62 20.44 -6.86
CA LYS A 94 2.02 20.77 -8.24
C LYS A 94 0.93 21.48 -9.06
N GLY A 95 -0.28 21.67 -8.50
CA GLY A 95 -1.41 22.29 -9.18
C GLY A 95 -1.96 21.49 -10.35
N VAL A 96 -1.92 20.16 -10.27
CA VAL A 96 -2.40 19.22 -11.30
C VAL A 96 -3.41 18.25 -10.69
N ASP A 97 -4.20 17.58 -11.53
CA ASP A 97 -5.17 16.58 -11.06
C ASP A 97 -4.51 15.24 -10.73
N TRP A 98 -3.39 14.91 -11.37
CA TRP A 98 -2.58 13.70 -11.16
C TRP A 98 -1.16 13.89 -11.65
N LEU A 99 -0.24 13.05 -11.19
CA LEU A 99 1.10 12.90 -11.75
C LEU A 99 1.07 11.97 -12.98
N ASP A 100 1.74 12.34 -14.06
CA ASP A 100 1.90 11.43 -15.20
C ASP A 100 2.85 10.29 -14.88
N ILE A 101 2.79 9.24 -15.71
CA ILE A 101 3.45 7.95 -15.45
C ILE A 101 4.97 7.99 -15.41
N ASP A 102 5.59 9.06 -15.90
CA ASP A 102 7.03 9.32 -15.88
C ASP A 102 7.47 10.29 -14.77
N GLU A 103 6.50 10.83 -13.99
CA GLU A 103 6.81 11.77 -12.92
C GLU A 103 7.24 11.05 -11.64
N ARG A 104 8.21 11.67 -10.97
CA ARG A 104 8.79 11.21 -9.72
C ARG A 104 8.56 12.20 -8.61
N VAL A 105 8.36 11.66 -7.42
CA VAL A 105 8.25 12.44 -6.19
C VAL A 105 9.59 12.40 -5.48
N SER A 106 10.25 13.53 -5.46
CA SER A 106 11.57 13.71 -4.84
C SER A 106 11.44 14.01 -3.33
N PRO A 107 12.52 13.87 -2.54
CA PRO A 107 12.55 14.36 -1.16
C PRO A 107 12.18 15.84 -1.05
N GLU A 108 12.60 16.65 -2.01
CA GLU A 108 12.30 18.08 -2.09
C GLU A 108 10.79 18.34 -2.29
N ASP A 109 10.10 17.48 -3.09
CA ASP A 109 8.64 17.53 -3.23
C ASP A 109 7.93 17.18 -1.92
N LEU A 110 8.44 16.17 -1.18
CA LEU A 110 7.88 15.79 0.12
C LEU A 110 7.99 16.94 1.13
N GLU A 111 9.16 17.58 1.22
CA GLU A 111 9.36 18.73 2.08
C GLU A 111 8.53 19.96 1.65
N ALA A 112 8.35 20.13 0.35
CA ALA A 112 7.48 21.20 -0.16
C ALA A 112 6.02 20.94 0.19
N ALA A 113 5.55 19.68 0.10
CA ALA A 113 4.20 19.30 0.50
C ALA A 113 3.98 19.48 2.01
N GLU A 114 4.95 19.13 2.86
CA GLU A 114 4.89 19.42 4.31
C GLU A 114 4.66 20.93 4.58
N ARG A 115 5.40 21.79 3.87
CA ARG A 115 5.26 23.25 4.03
C ARG A 115 3.93 23.78 3.51
N ASP A 116 3.51 23.35 2.32
CA ASP A 116 2.24 23.77 1.70
C ASP A 116 1.03 23.35 2.54
N GLN A 117 1.07 22.14 3.05
CA GLN A 117 0.00 21.56 3.85
C GLN A 117 0.10 21.89 5.36
N ASN A 118 1.13 22.62 5.77
CA ASN A 118 1.41 22.97 7.17
C ASN A 118 1.37 21.74 8.10
N VAL A 119 2.00 20.66 7.68
CA VAL A 119 2.10 19.39 8.43
C VAL A 119 3.56 18.95 8.46
N THR A 120 3.96 18.20 9.48
CA THR A 120 5.30 17.62 9.56
C THR A 120 5.19 16.13 9.76
N VAL A 121 5.89 15.38 8.91
CA VAL A 121 6.07 13.93 9.05
C VAL A 121 7.16 13.65 10.07
N GLY A 122 6.89 12.77 11.01
CA GLY A 122 7.81 12.45 12.10
C GLY A 122 7.87 10.98 12.46
N GLU A 123 8.59 10.73 13.55
CA GLU A 123 8.78 9.38 14.05
C GLU A 123 7.46 8.71 14.41
N GLY A 124 7.28 7.49 13.92
CA GLY A 124 6.10 6.67 14.18
C GLY A 124 4.89 6.98 13.31
N ASP A 125 4.96 7.97 12.40
CA ASP A 125 3.86 8.28 11.51
C ASP A 125 3.64 7.20 10.45
N ILE A 126 2.39 7.04 10.05
CA ILE A 126 1.98 6.29 8.87
C ILE A 126 1.81 7.29 7.74
N LEU A 127 2.81 7.36 6.87
CA LEU A 127 2.86 8.32 5.76
C LEU A 127 2.11 7.79 4.56
N LEU A 128 1.18 8.58 4.03
CA LEU A 128 0.47 8.30 2.78
C LEU A 128 0.85 9.33 1.72
N ILE A 129 1.19 8.85 0.51
CA ILE A 129 1.55 9.70 -0.64
C ILE A 129 0.49 9.56 -1.71
N ALA A 130 -0.20 10.64 -2.03
CA ALA A 130 -1.10 10.68 -3.18
C ALA A 130 -0.35 11.09 -4.45
N THR A 131 -0.56 10.34 -5.52
CA THR A 131 -0.09 10.66 -6.88
C THR A 131 -1.21 11.00 -7.83
N GLY A 132 -2.48 10.84 -7.41
CA GLY A 132 -3.66 11.05 -8.24
C GLY A 132 -3.93 9.89 -9.21
N ARG A 133 -3.40 8.71 -8.94
CA ARG A 133 -3.50 7.55 -9.86
C ARG A 133 -4.93 7.20 -10.24
N ASP A 134 -5.91 7.27 -9.31
CA ASP A 134 -7.31 6.94 -9.61
C ASP A 134 -7.96 8.01 -10.50
N ALA A 135 -7.65 9.29 -10.28
CA ALA A 135 -8.08 10.38 -11.15
C ALA A 135 -7.54 10.21 -12.58
N ARG A 136 -6.24 9.89 -12.71
CA ARG A 136 -5.62 9.57 -14.00
C ARG A 136 -6.33 8.40 -14.69
N ARG A 137 -6.57 7.31 -13.96
CA ARG A 137 -7.24 6.12 -14.50
C ARG A 137 -8.66 6.41 -14.96
N LYS A 138 -9.41 7.24 -14.24
CA LYS A 138 -10.76 7.67 -14.65
C LYS A 138 -10.73 8.51 -15.93
N SER A 139 -9.72 9.37 -16.08
CA SER A 139 -9.59 10.27 -17.23
C SER A 139 -8.97 9.61 -18.47
N LYS A 140 -7.88 8.84 -18.30
CA LYS A 140 -7.08 8.27 -19.41
C LYS A 140 -7.34 6.78 -19.66
N GLY A 141 -8.09 6.10 -18.78
CA GLY A 141 -8.27 4.66 -18.82
C GLY A 141 -7.15 3.89 -18.12
N SER A 142 -7.25 2.55 -18.16
CA SER A 142 -6.23 1.66 -17.60
C SER A 142 -5.01 1.59 -18.51
N TRP A 143 -3.83 1.43 -17.93
CA TRP A 143 -2.57 1.25 -18.65
C TRP A 143 -1.76 0.10 -18.04
N ALA A 144 -0.77 -0.40 -18.77
CA ALA A 144 0.14 -1.42 -18.26
C ALA A 144 1.20 -0.78 -17.35
N PRO A 145 1.55 -1.37 -16.19
CA PRO A 145 2.61 -0.86 -15.32
C PRO A 145 3.96 -0.73 -16.03
N THR A 146 4.17 -1.47 -17.11
CA THR A 146 5.38 -1.38 -17.96
C THR A 146 5.47 -0.09 -18.77
N GLU A 147 4.36 0.63 -18.93
CA GLU A 147 4.37 1.97 -19.55
C GLU A 147 4.87 3.05 -18.59
N GLY A 148 4.80 2.81 -17.29
CA GLY A 148 5.28 3.68 -16.23
C GLY A 148 4.28 3.82 -15.08
N LEU A 149 4.80 4.22 -13.92
CA LEU A 149 4.01 4.60 -12.75
C LEU A 149 4.67 5.78 -12.05
N ALA A 150 3.89 6.82 -11.74
CA ALA A 150 4.32 7.86 -10.81
C ALA A 150 4.54 7.27 -9.41
N GLY A 151 5.53 7.76 -8.71
CA GLY A 151 5.86 7.32 -7.35
C GLY A 151 7.12 8.02 -6.84
N LEU A 152 7.62 7.56 -5.70
CA LEU A 152 8.82 8.09 -5.08
C LEU A 152 10.07 7.72 -5.90
N ASP A 153 11.00 8.65 -6.00
CA ASP A 153 12.35 8.35 -6.47
C ASP A 153 13.18 7.64 -5.40
N GLY A 154 14.28 6.97 -5.81
CA GLY A 154 15.11 6.18 -4.91
C GLY A 154 15.77 6.97 -3.78
N ARG A 155 15.96 8.29 -3.95
CA ARG A 155 16.54 9.18 -2.93
C ARG A 155 15.59 9.32 -1.72
N ALA A 156 14.31 9.12 -1.92
CA ALA A 156 13.31 9.19 -0.84
C ALA A 156 13.55 8.14 0.25
N VAL A 157 14.19 7.00 -0.05
CA VAL A 157 14.53 5.98 0.96
C VAL A 157 15.27 6.58 2.16
N ARG A 158 16.27 7.45 1.89
CA ARG A 158 17.02 8.11 2.97
C ARG A 158 16.15 9.07 3.76
N TRP A 159 15.31 9.85 3.10
CA TRP A 159 14.38 10.76 3.75
C TRP A 159 13.37 10.01 4.65
N LEU A 160 12.78 8.91 4.16
CA LEU A 160 11.86 8.04 4.92
C LEU A 160 12.55 7.48 6.18
N HIS A 161 13.79 6.99 6.03
CA HIS A 161 14.59 6.48 7.14
C HIS A 161 14.87 7.56 8.19
N ASP A 162 15.33 8.74 7.77
CA ASP A 162 15.71 9.82 8.67
C ASP A 162 14.48 10.40 9.41
N ARG A 163 13.28 10.34 8.80
CA ARG A 163 12.00 10.69 9.43
C ARG A 163 11.48 9.61 10.38
N ARG A 164 12.04 8.38 10.34
CA ARG A 164 11.69 7.26 11.21
C ARG A 164 10.20 6.94 11.17
N ILE A 165 9.60 6.98 9.99
CA ILE A 165 8.19 6.64 9.82
C ILE A 165 7.95 5.16 10.13
N ALA A 166 6.75 4.84 10.61
CA ALA A 166 6.36 3.46 10.94
C ALA A 166 5.92 2.68 9.69
N MET A 167 5.33 3.34 8.72
CA MET A 167 4.78 2.71 7.52
C MET A 167 4.65 3.72 6.40
N LEU A 168 4.77 3.26 5.16
CA LEU A 168 4.53 4.05 3.96
C LEU A 168 3.35 3.46 3.19
N GLY A 169 2.46 4.33 2.66
CA GLY A 169 1.40 3.94 1.75
C GLY A 169 1.31 4.88 0.55
N SER A 170 0.79 4.37 -0.56
CA SER A 170 0.49 5.19 -1.73
C SER A 170 -0.71 4.68 -2.51
N ASP A 171 -1.24 5.52 -3.40
CA ASP A 171 -2.27 5.13 -4.36
C ASP A 171 -1.72 4.32 -5.55
N GLY A 172 -0.37 4.17 -5.61
CA GLY A 172 0.38 3.30 -6.51
C GLY A 172 1.05 2.14 -5.77
N VAL A 173 2.28 1.85 -6.17
CA VAL A 173 3.18 0.87 -5.55
C VAL A 173 4.37 1.54 -4.86
N SER A 174 4.19 2.75 -4.43
CA SER A 174 5.19 3.62 -3.80
C SER A 174 6.40 3.97 -4.67
N ASP A 175 6.96 3.04 -5.46
CA ASP A 175 8.05 3.30 -6.40
C ASP A 175 7.60 3.99 -7.69
N ALA A 176 8.40 4.89 -8.22
CA ALA A 176 8.31 5.31 -9.60
C ALA A 176 8.84 4.19 -10.53
N ILE A 177 8.12 3.89 -11.61
CA ILE A 177 8.50 2.88 -12.60
C ILE A 177 8.54 3.52 -13.99
N PRO A 178 9.64 3.36 -14.77
CA PRO A 178 10.90 2.75 -14.38
C PRO A 178 11.68 3.61 -13.39
N ASN A 179 12.41 2.98 -12.47
CA ASN A 179 13.39 3.71 -11.68
C ASN A 179 14.65 3.95 -12.52
N THR A 180 15.05 5.21 -12.66
CA THR A 180 16.26 5.60 -13.42
C THR A 180 17.32 6.25 -12.53
N ASP A 181 17.04 6.46 -11.26
CA ASP A 181 17.88 7.23 -10.35
C ASP A 181 18.91 6.38 -9.62
N THR A 182 18.68 5.05 -9.56
CA THR A 182 19.55 4.09 -8.89
C THR A 182 19.76 2.87 -9.77
N GLU A 183 20.93 2.78 -10.41
CA GLU A 183 21.28 1.66 -11.29
C GLU A 183 21.26 0.34 -10.51
N GLY A 184 20.64 -0.69 -11.09
CA GLY A 184 20.52 -2.02 -10.47
C GLY A 184 19.43 -2.16 -9.41
N TRP A 185 18.66 -1.10 -9.15
CA TRP A 185 17.57 -1.10 -8.17
C TRP A 185 16.24 -0.72 -8.82
N PRO A 186 15.54 -1.66 -9.46
CA PRO A 186 14.32 -1.35 -10.21
C PRO A 186 13.17 -0.82 -9.35
N MET A 187 13.12 -1.18 -8.07
CA MET A 187 12.12 -0.72 -7.11
C MET A 187 12.79 -0.39 -5.77
N PRO A 188 13.52 0.73 -5.67
CA PRO A 188 14.32 1.05 -4.48
C PRO A 188 13.49 1.24 -3.21
N ILE A 189 12.24 1.73 -3.31
CA ILE A 189 11.36 1.87 -2.15
C ILE A 189 11.01 0.49 -1.59
N HIS A 190 10.62 -0.46 -2.43
CA HIS A 190 10.39 -1.84 -2.00
C HIS A 190 11.67 -2.50 -1.52
N GLN A 191 12.75 -2.41 -2.32
CA GLN A 191 13.98 -3.14 -2.04
C GLN A 191 14.70 -2.62 -0.80
N CYS A 192 14.87 -1.32 -0.68
CA CYS A 192 15.51 -0.73 0.50
C CYS A 192 14.53 -0.52 1.65
N GLY A 193 13.30 -0.07 1.36
CA GLY A 193 12.27 0.16 2.37
C GLY A 193 11.95 -1.10 3.16
N ILE A 194 11.59 -2.17 2.47
CA ILE A 194 11.24 -3.44 3.13
C ILE A 194 12.49 -4.13 3.70
N VAL A 195 13.54 -4.30 2.87
CA VAL A 195 14.66 -5.19 3.25
C VAL A 195 15.69 -4.50 4.14
N ALA A 196 16.01 -3.22 3.90
CA ALA A 196 17.07 -2.53 4.64
C ALA A 196 16.53 -1.84 5.90
N ILE A 197 15.39 -1.12 5.82
CA ILE A 197 14.89 -0.33 6.94
C ILE A 197 13.66 -0.94 7.65
N GLY A 198 13.12 -2.05 7.15
CA GLY A 198 12.02 -2.77 7.80
C GLY A 198 10.67 -2.05 7.72
N LEU A 199 10.43 -1.32 6.65
CA LEU A 199 9.24 -0.54 6.42
C LEU A 199 8.16 -1.40 5.74
N HIS A 200 7.01 -1.57 6.37
CA HIS A 200 5.84 -2.14 5.71
C HIS A 200 5.29 -1.16 4.69
N LEU A 201 4.87 -1.66 3.52
CA LEU A 201 4.26 -0.86 2.47
C LEU A 201 2.77 -1.14 2.34
N LEU A 202 1.99 -0.09 2.06
CA LEU A 202 0.57 -0.14 1.73
C LEU A 202 0.40 0.29 0.27
N ASP A 203 0.13 -0.66 -0.58
CA ASP A 203 0.01 -0.41 -2.01
C ASP A 203 -1.44 -0.27 -2.48
N ASN A 204 -1.61 0.48 -3.56
CA ASN A 204 -2.87 0.66 -4.27
C ASN A 204 -4.01 1.19 -3.37
N LEU A 205 -3.72 2.13 -2.50
CA LEU A 205 -4.72 2.84 -1.70
C LEU A 205 -5.65 3.68 -2.61
N ARG A 206 -6.83 3.97 -2.11
CA ARG A 206 -7.75 4.94 -2.73
C ARG A 206 -7.76 6.18 -1.87
N LEU A 207 -6.97 7.17 -2.26
CA LEU A 207 -6.73 8.37 -1.45
C LEU A 207 -7.60 9.57 -1.81
N ASP A 208 -8.33 9.54 -2.93
CA ASP A 208 -9.15 10.68 -3.43
C ASP A 208 -10.11 11.22 -2.35
N ALA A 209 -10.88 10.33 -1.71
CA ALA A 209 -11.86 10.74 -0.71
C ALA A 209 -11.18 11.30 0.55
N LEU A 210 -10.07 10.71 0.97
CA LEU A 210 -9.28 11.20 2.11
C LEU A 210 -8.66 12.56 1.81
N ALA A 211 -8.07 12.76 0.62
CA ALA A 211 -7.49 14.02 0.20
C ALA A 211 -8.55 15.14 0.20
N ASN A 212 -9.73 14.88 -0.36
CA ASN A 212 -10.84 15.83 -0.34
C ASN A 212 -11.27 16.19 1.09
N ALA A 213 -11.40 15.20 1.98
CA ALA A 213 -11.77 15.44 3.37
C ALA A 213 -10.68 16.24 4.12
N CYS A 214 -9.41 15.99 3.83
CA CYS A 214 -8.30 16.78 4.39
C CYS A 214 -8.39 18.26 3.93
N VAL A 215 -8.66 18.49 2.65
CA VAL A 215 -8.85 19.84 2.11
C VAL A 215 -10.02 20.54 2.78
N GLU A 216 -11.18 19.91 2.88
CA GLU A 216 -12.38 20.48 3.50
C GLU A 216 -12.15 20.86 4.97
N ARG A 217 -11.34 20.10 5.68
CA ARG A 217 -11.02 20.33 7.10
C ARG A 217 -9.78 21.16 7.35
N GLY A 218 -8.98 21.44 6.30
CA GLY A 218 -7.69 22.11 6.43
C GLY A 218 -6.71 21.35 7.34
N ARG A 219 -6.79 20.01 7.36
CA ARG A 219 -5.98 19.16 8.22
C ARG A 219 -5.52 17.90 7.48
N TRP A 220 -4.22 17.64 7.51
CA TRP A 220 -3.57 16.57 6.75
C TRP A 220 -3.05 15.42 7.62
N GLU A 221 -3.32 15.49 8.92
CA GLU A 221 -3.11 14.41 9.86
C GLU A 221 -4.44 13.89 10.41
N PHE A 222 -4.48 12.59 10.71
CA PHE A 222 -5.65 11.87 11.15
C PHE A 222 -5.25 10.61 11.93
N PHE A 223 -6.18 10.03 12.66
CA PHE A 223 -6.01 8.66 13.15
C PHE A 223 -6.21 7.69 12.00
N ILE A 224 -5.32 6.70 11.86
CA ILE A 224 -5.48 5.63 10.88
C ILE A 224 -5.36 4.26 11.56
N SER A 225 -6.22 3.32 11.13
CA SER A 225 -6.20 1.92 11.57
C SER A 225 -6.12 0.99 10.35
N ILE A 226 -5.20 0.02 10.43
CA ILE A 226 -4.91 -0.98 9.40
C ILE A 226 -4.96 -2.34 10.07
N ALA A 227 -5.88 -3.21 9.64
CA ALA A 227 -6.05 -4.54 10.21
C ALA A 227 -5.78 -5.62 9.15
N PRO A 228 -4.55 -6.14 9.07
CA PRO A 228 -4.25 -7.26 8.18
C PRO A 228 -5.06 -8.51 8.57
N LEU A 229 -5.46 -9.28 7.57
CA LEU A 229 -5.97 -10.62 7.82
C LEU A 229 -4.87 -11.48 8.47
N GLN A 230 -5.24 -12.32 9.41
CA GLN A 230 -4.29 -13.23 10.09
C GLN A 230 -3.93 -14.42 9.20
N VAL A 231 -3.29 -14.14 8.06
CA VAL A 231 -2.81 -15.16 7.13
C VAL A 231 -1.53 -15.76 7.68
N VAL A 232 -1.65 -16.91 8.32
CA VAL A 232 -0.48 -17.60 8.89
C VAL A 232 0.57 -17.84 7.81
N ARG A 233 1.81 -17.38 8.03
CA ARG A 233 2.92 -17.44 7.08
C ARG A 233 2.70 -16.65 5.78
N GLY A 234 1.73 -15.74 5.76
CA GLY A 234 1.47 -14.90 4.60
C GLY A 234 2.59 -13.87 4.36
N THR A 235 2.82 -13.53 3.10
CA THR A 235 3.77 -12.50 2.67
C THR A 235 3.17 -11.10 2.63
N GLY A 236 1.91 -10.99 2.96
CA GLY A 236 1.12 -9.76 3.00
C GLY A 236 -0.35 -10.07 3.26
N SER A 237 -1.20 -9.07 3.12
CA SER A 237 -2.65 -9.21 3.27
C SER A 237 -3.39 -8.15 2.46
N PRO A 238 -4.53 -8.45 1.83
CA PRO A 238 -5.44 -7.39 1.45
C PRO A 238 -5.90 -6.67 2.71
N VAL A 239 -6.07 -5.35 2.62
CA VAL A 239 -6.49 -4.50 3.74
C VAL A 239 -7.49 -3.44 3.30
N ASN A 240 -8.26 -2.93 4.24
CA ASN A 240 -9.13 -1.78 4.07
C ASN A 240 -8.81 -0.77 5.20
N PRO A 241 -7.81 0.08 5.05
CA PRO A 241 -7.45 1.08 6.06
C PRO A 241 -8.56 2.08 6.30
N ILE A 242 -8.77 2.44 7.57
CA ILE A 242 -9.78 3.42 7.99
C ILE A 242 -9.09 4.65 8.55
N ALA A 243 -9.28 5.80 7.91
CA ALA A 243 -8.83 7.10 8.40
C ALA A 243 -9.99 7.83 9.11
N VAL A 244 -9.71 8.44 10.26
CA VAL A 244 -10.66 9.22 11.07
C VAL A 244 -10.08 10.61 11.28
N LEU A 245 -10.72 11.63 10.67
CA LEU A 245 -10.37 13.05 10.69
C LEU A 245 -11.05 13.79 11.85
#